data_569170b2c8d4e660cc8c63a74f50c0b6
#
_entry.id   569170b2c8d4e660cc8c63a74f50c0b6
#
_cell.length_a   1.000
_cell.length_b   1.000
_cell.length_c   1.000
_cell.angle_alpha   90.00
_cell.angle_beta   90.00
_cell.angle_gamma   90.00
#
_symmetry.space_group_name_H-M   'P 1'
#
loop_
_entity.id
_entity.type
_entity.pdbx_description
1 polymer ?
#
loop_
_entity_poly.entity_id
_entity_poly.type
_entity_poly.pdbx_seq_one_letter_code
_entity_poly.pdbx_strand_id
1 'polypeptide(L)'
;MGLFSKMDAPQPSARPEYIEVGQIVNTHGVRGEVKVQPWDVSPELLCGFKTFYMDGAPFRPTSKRVQGDMVLMKLPEVDDMDAAAVLKRKVLSIRRNDVQLKPGEHFDAEIIGMNVYNYFPHTYIGTVVDVLSYPAHKLYKVKGEEKTYLIPAVKDIFITDIDEESREISVHMIEGLETDED
;
A
#
# COMPACT_ATOMS: atom_id res chain seq x y z
N MET A 1 -23.49 23.20 13.11
CA MET A 1 -22.84 22.47 12.01
C MET A 1 -21.62 23.28 11.59
N GLY A 2 -20.44 22.88 12.07
CA GLY A 2 -19.18 23.54 11.69
C GLY A 2 -18.76 23.08 10.31
N LEU A 3 -18.76 24.00 9.35
CA LEU A 3 -18.07 23.83 8.07
C LEU A 3 -16.57 23.88 8.36
N PHE A 4 -15.93 22.74 8.50
CA PHE A 4 -14.47 22.71 8.59
C PHE A 4 -13.92 23.20 7.25
N SER A 5 -13.25 24.34 7.30
CA SER A 5 -12.46 24.86 6.20
C SER A 5 -11.18 24.01 6.08
N LYS A 6 -10.52 24.04 4.92
CA LYS A 6 -9.19 23.43 4.69
C LYS A 6 -8.15 23.79 5.79
N MET A 7 -8.37 24.90 6.52
CA MET A 7 -7.52 25.36 7.62
C MET A 7 -7.69 24.56 8.92
N ASP A 8 -8.79 23.80 9.07
CA ASP A 8 -9.12 23.07 10.29
C ASP A 8 -8.79 21.57 10.20
N ALA A 9 -8.41 21.08 9.01
CA ALA A 9 -8.02 19.70 8.83
C ALA A 9 -6.65 19.40 9.48
N PRO A 10 -6.46 18.22 10.08
CA PRO A 10 -5.16 17.82 10.59
C PRO A 10 -4.13 17.74 9.47
N GLN A 11 -2.85 17.90 9.82
CA GLN A 11 -1.77 17.71 8.86
C GLN A 11 -1.76 16.24 8.39
N PRO A 12 -1.77 15.97 7.09
CA PRO A 12 -1.68 14.61 6.59
C PRO A 12 -0.33 13.98 6.95
N SER A 13 -0.28 12.66 7.07
CA SER A 13 0.98 11.96 7.32
C SER A 13 1.96 12.14 6.16
N ALA A 14 3.26 12.14 6.46
CA ALA A 14 4.29 12.20 5.43
C ALA A 14 4.24 10.97 4.50
N ARG A 15 4.66 11.17 3.24
CA ARG A 15 4.79 10.07 2.30
C ARG A 15 5.85 9.07 2.79
N PRO A 16 5.58 7.76 2.79
CA PRO A 16 6.55 6.78 3.22
C PRO A 16 7.75 6.71 2.27
N GLU A 17 8.96 6.73 2.82
CA GLU A 17 10.20 6.55 2.03
C GLU A 17 10.39 5.10 1.60
N TYR A 18 10.00 4.16 2.45
CA TYR A 18 10.05 2.72 2.19
C TYR A 18 8.65 2.15 2.23
N ILE A 19 8.37 1.23 1.30
CA ILE A 19 7.08 0.54 1.18
C ILE A 19 7.31 -0.95 1.34
N GLU A 20 6.62 -1.56 2.27
CA GLU A 20 6.60 -3.01 2.44
C GLU A 20 5.83 -3.63 1.28
N VAL A 21 6.45 -4.58 0.57
CA VAL A 21 5.89 -5.17 -0.64
C VAL A 21 5.73 -6.69 -0.58
N GLY A 22 6.12 -7.30 0.52
CA GLY A 22 5.93 -8.73 0.71
C GLY A 22 6.73 -9.31 1.85
N GLN A 23 6.49 -10.59 2.11
CA GLN A 23 7.12 -11.33 3.19
C GLN A 23 7.67 -12.67 2.68
N ILE A 24 8.84 -13.06 3.18
CA ILE A 24 9.39 -14.39 2.98
C ILE A 24 8.58 -15.38 3.85
N VAL A 25 7.79 -16.23 3.21
CA VAL A 25 6.90 -17.17 3.90
C VAL A 25 7.47 -18.56 4.02
N ASN A 26 8.35 -18.96 3.09
CA ASN A 26 8.97 -20.30 3.12
C ASN A 26 10.26 -20.35 2.30
N THR A 27 11.00 -21.45 2.44
CA THR A 27 12.09 -21.84 1.56
C THR A 27 11.56 -22.58 0.32
N HIS A 28 12.34 -22.60 -0.76
CA HIS A 28 12.03 -23.36 -1.96
C HIS A 28 13.26 -24.12 -2.45
N GLY A 29 13.12 -25.45 -2.54
CA GLY A 29 14.22 -26.31 -2.97
C GLY A 29 15.42 -26.30 -2.02
N VAL A 30 16.54 -26.83 -2.49
CA VAL A 30 17.75 -27.03 -1.67
C VAL A 30 18.85 -25.98 -1.96
N ARG A 31 18.63 -25.10 -2.93
CA ARG A 31 19.62 -24.11 -3.40
C ARG A 31 19.46 -22.73 -2.76
N GLY A 32 18.76 -22.63 -1.62
CA GLY A 32 18.58 -21.36 -0.90
C GLY A 32 17.61 -20.37 -1.56
N GLU A 33 16.68 -20.84 -2.41
CA GLU A 33 15.60 -19.97 -2.86
C GLU A 33 14.56 -19.78 -1.75
N VAL A 34 13.96 -18.61 -1.70
CA VAL A 34 12.86 -18.28 -0.80
C VAL A 34 11.58 -18.06 -1.57
N LYS A 35 10.44 -18.37 -0.92
CA LYS A 35 9.11 -18.07 -1.42
C LYS A 35 8.63 -16.79 -0.75
N VAL A 36 8.33 -15.78 -1.56
CA VAL A 36 7.87 -14.47 -1.13
C VAL A 36 6.38 -14.33 -1.45
N GLN A 37 5.59 -13.98 -0.45
CA GLN A 37 4.20 -13.58 -0.61
C GLN A 37 4.15 -12.08 -0.86
N PRO A 38 3.68 -11.63 -2.03
CA PRO A 38 3.49 -10.20 -2.30
C PRO A 38 2.41 -9.59 -1.41
N TRP A 39 2.61 -8.34 -1.01
CA TRP A 39 1.65 -7.51 -0.32
C TRP A 39 1.32 -6.30 -1.18
N ASP A 40 0.04 -6.04 -1.43
CA ASP A 40 -0.44 -4.87 -2.16
C ASP A 40 0.18 -4.64 -3.56
N VAL A 41 0.89 -5.63 -4.07
CA VAL A 41 1.48 -5.63 -5.43
C VAL A 41 1.25 -6.98 -6.09
N SER A 42 1.15 -6.99 -7.43
CA SER A 42 1.11 -8.26 -8.14
C SER A 42 2.47 -8.97 -8.11
N PRO A 43 2.51 -10.32 -8.23
CA PRO A 43 3.77 -11.05 -8.34
C PRO A 43 4.65 -10.56 -9.49
N GLU A 44 4.06 -10.15 -10.62
CA GLU A 44 4.74 -9.61 -11.78
C GLU A 44 5.40 -8.26 -11.46
N LEU A 45 4.68 -7.37 -10.77
CA LEU A 45 5.21 -6.08 -10.34
C LEU A 45 6.35 -6.28 -9.33
N LEU A 46 6.19 -7.19 -8.35
CA LEU A 46 7.25 -7.54 -7.41
C LEU A 46 8.51 -8.04 -8.12
N CYS A 47 8.36 -8.88 -9.15
CA CYS A 47 9.46 -9.33 -9.99
C CYS A 47 10.14 -8.18 -10.77
N GLY A 48 9.44 -7.09 -11.03
CA GLY A 48 9.97 -5.92 -11.73
C GLY A 48 10.97 -5.10 -10.91
N PHE A 49 10.86 -5.10 -9.58
CA PHE A 49 11.74 -4.31 -8.71
C PHE A 49 13.18 -4.84 -8.73
N LYS A 50 14.15 -3.93 -8.74
CA LYS A 50 15.57 -4.29 -8.84
C LYS A 50 16.24 -4.41 -7.49
N THR A 51 15.94 -3.49 -6.58
CA THR A 51 16.55 -3.41 -5.25
C THR A 51 15.46 -3.57 -4.20
N PHE A 52 15.72 -4.42 -3.24
CA PHE A 52 14.88 -4.64 -2.06
C PHE A 52 15.66 -4.28 -0.81
N TYR A 53 14.92 -4.07 0.26
CA TYR A 53 15.46 -3.81 1.59
C TYR A 53 14.87 -4.85 2.56
N MET A 54 15.73 -5.38 3.42
CA MET A 54 15.37 -6.29 4.50
C MET A 54 16.13 -5.85 5.75
N ASP A 55 15.39 -5.61 6.84
CA ASP A 55 15.96 -5.05 8.07
C ASP A 55 16.77 -3.75 7.85
N GLY A 56 16.37 -2.93 6.87
CA GLY A 56 17.06 -1.69 6.50
C GLY A 56 18.26 -1.85 5.57
N ALA A 57 18.71 -3.07 5.30
CA ALA A 57 19.83 -3.34 4.41
C ALA A 57 19.37 -3.60 2.97
N PRO A 58 19.97 -2.93 1.95
CA PRO A 58 19.63 -3.15 0.56
C PRO A 58 20.23 -4.45 0.03
N PHE A 59 19.49 -5.15 -0.82
CA PHE A 59 20.01 -6.29 -1.59
C PHE A 59 19.38 -6.35 -2.98
N ARG A 60 20.04 -7.05 -3.88
CA ARG A 60 19.54 -7.34 -5.23
C ARG A 60 19.46 -8.85 -5.42
N PRO A 61 18.28 -9.42 -5.59
CA PRO A 61 18.14 -10.84 -5.89
C PRO A 61 18.91 -11.23 -7.16
N THR A 62 19.54 -12.39 -7.14
CA THR A 62 20.23 -12.94 -8.31
C THR A 62 19.27 -13.54 -9.32
N SER A 63 18.11 -14.02 -8.88
CA SER A 63 17.01 -14.43 -9.74
C SER A 63 15.65 -14.20 -9.06
N LYS A 64 14.63 -13.98 -9.89
CA LYS A 64 13.23 -13.86 -9.46
C LYS A 64 12.33 -14.46 -10.52
N ARG A 65 11.29 -15.16 -10.13
CA ARG A 65 10.25 -15.67 -11.02
C ARG A 65 8.90 -15.80 -10.32
N VAL A 66 7.85 -15.58 -11.06
CA VAL A 66 6.47 -15.79 -10.58
C VAL A 66 6.17 -17.29 -10.48
N GLN A 67 5.52 -17.69 -9.40
CA GLN A 67 4.98 -19.03 -9.19
C GLN A 67 3.58 -18.93 -8.57
N GLY A 68 2.54 -18.96 -9.41
CA GLY A 68 1.17 -18.73 -8.98
C GLY A 68 1.02 -17.30 -8.42
N ASP A 69 0.56 -17.19 -7.19
CA ASP A 69 0.38 -15.95 -6.44
C ASP A 69 1.63 -15.51 -5.63
N MET A 70 2.72 -16.24 -5.79
CA MET A 70 3.98 -16.03 -5.06
C MET A 70 5.12 -15.67 -6.01
N VAL A 71 6.22 -15.20 -5.44
CA VAL A 71 7.49 -15.01 -6.13
C VAL A 71 8.56 -15.90 -5.52
N LEU A 72 9.22 -16.70 -6.35
CA LEU A 72 10.45 -17.38 -5.96
C LEU A 72 11.62 -16.45 -6.19
N MET A 73 12.46 -16.30 -5.17
CA MET A 73 13.56 -15.35 -5.18
C MET A 73 14.84 -16.01 -4.64
N LYS A 74 15.94 -15.80 -5.35
CA LYS A 74 17.26 -16.19 -4.88
C LYS A 74 18.00 -14.96 -4.36
N LEU A 75 18.35 -14.95 -3.09
CA LEU A 75 19.10 -13.88 -2.47
C LEU A 75 20.60 -14.11 -2.61
N PRO A 76 21.42 -13.04 -2.66
CA PRO A 76 22.88 -13.19 -2.60
C PRO A 76 23.30 -13.89 -1.32
N GLU A 77 24.34 -14.72 -1.40
CA GLU A 77 24.95 -15.41 -0.25
C GLU A 77 24.03 -16.36 0.54
N VAL A 78 22.88 -16.71 -0.02
CA VAL A 78 21.95 -17.68 0.55
C VAL A 78 21.95 -18.93 -0.32
N ASP A 79 22.85 -19.88 -0.05
CA ASP A 79 23.18 -20.95 -0.99
C ASP A 79 22.61 -22.32 -0.64
N ASP A 80 21.97 -22.43 0.53
CA ASP A 80 21.36 -23.66 0.99
C ASP A 80 20.00 -23.39 1.69
N MET A 81 19.30 -24.46 2.01
CA MET A 81 17.98 -24.40 2.61
C MET A 81 18.03 -23.85 4.05
N ASP A 82 19.09 -24.12 4.81
CA ASP A 82 19.22 -23.67 6.20
C ASP A 82 19.45 -22.18 6.27
N ALA A 83 20.31 -21.64 5.40
CA ALA A 83 20.51 -20.20 5.23
C ALA A 83 19.20 -19.50 4.80
N ALA A 84 18.42 -20.11 3.92
CA ALA A 84 17.10 -19.57 3.51
C ALA A 84 16.06 -19.67 4.65
N ALA A 85 16.13 -20.69 5.49
CA ALA A 85 15.14 -20.91 6.55
C ALA A 85 15.17 -19.81 7.62
N VAL A 86 16.35 -19.24 7.92
CA VAL A 86 16.46 -18.15 8.91
C VAL A 86 15.83 -16.84 8.42
N LEU A 87 15.57 -16.72 7.12
CA LEU A 87 14.96 -15.55 6.51
C LEU A 87 13.40 -15.59 6.54
N LYS A 88 12.81 -16.69 7.00
CA LYS A 88 11.35 -16.80 7.12
C LYS A 88 10.80 -15.70 8.02
N ARG A 89 9.66 -15.16 7.62
CA ARG A 89 8.96 -14.01 8.23
C ARG A 89 9.64 -12.65 8.07
N LYS A 90 10.79 -12.58 7.38
CA LYS A 90 11.38 -11.30 7.05
C LYS A 90 10.51 -10.57 6.04
N VAL A 91 10.29 -9.29 6.28
CA VAL A 91 9.55 -8.39 5.41
C VAL A 91 10.51 -7.76 4.41
N LEU A 92 10.05 -7.68 3.17
CA LEU A 92 10.77 -7.04 2.08
C LEU A 92 10.14 -5.70 1.77
N SER A 93 10.96 -4.66 1.73
CA SER A 93 10.55 -3.32 1.35
C SER A 93 11.27 -2.87 0.09
N ILE A 94 10.72 -1.86 -0.56
CA ILE A 94 11.35 -1.11 -1.64
C ILE A 94 11.48 0.35 -1.24
N ARG A 95 12.42 1.08 -1.84
CA ARG A 95 12.45 2.53 -1.72
C ARG A 95 11.48 3.13 -2.72
N ARG A 96 10.54 3.94 -2.23
CA ARG A 96 9.45 4.47 -3.07
C ARG A 96 9.95 5.23 -4.30
N ASN A 97 11.02 5.98 -4.15
CA ASN A 97 11.59 6.77 -5.26
C ASN A 97 12.25 5.93 -6.36
N ASP A 98 12.53 4.65 -6.10
CA ASP A 98 13.11 3.74 -7.09
C ASP A 98 12.05 3.08 -8.00
N VAL A 99 10.75 3.36 -7.75
CA VAL A 99 9.63 2.73 -8.43
C VAL A 99 8.75 3.75 -9.11
N GLN A 100 8.46 3.50 -10.39
CA GLN A 100 7.47 4.24 -11.15
C GLN A 100 6.22 3.37 -11.32
N LEU A 101 5.11 3.81 -10.75
CA LEU A 101 3.79 3.23 -10.99
C LEU A 101 3.16 3.86 -12.23
N LYS A 102 2.17 3.20 -12.80
CA LYS A 102 1.37 3.79 -13.86
C LYS A 102 0.52 4.94 -13.32
N PRO A 103 0.14 5.91 -14.16
CA PRO A 103 -0.74 6.99 -13.74
C PRO A 103 -2.03 6.46 -13.09
N GLY A 104 -2.32 6.91 -11.88
CA GLY A 104 -3.48 6.51 -11.09
C GLY A 104 -3.30 5.23 -10.28
N GLU A 105 -2.13 4.58 -10.33
CA GLU A 105 -1.76 3.51 -9.40
C GLU A 105 -1.04 4.09 -8.18
N HIS A 106 -1.42 3.63 -6.99
CA HIS A 106 -0.85 4.04 -5.72
C HIS A 106 -0.63 2.81 -4.83
N PHE A 107 0.39 2.84 -4.00
CA PHE A 107 0.50 1.88 -2.91
C PHE A 107 -0.48 2.25 -1.79
N ASP A 108 -1.07 1.24 -1.13
CA ASP A 108 -1.97 1.48 0.00
C ASP A 108 -1.29 2.28 1.11
N ALA A 109 -0.01 2.02 1.35
CA ALA A 109 0.82 2.78 2.28
C ALA A 109 0.93 4.29 1.94
N GLU A 110 0.74 4.68 0.68
CA GLU A 110 0.73 6.09 0.27
C GLU A 110 -0.65 6.73 0.48
N ILE A 111 -1.71 5.96 0.37
CA ILE A 111 -3.09 6.41 0.57
C ILE A 111 -3.38 6.61 2.07
N ILE A 112 -2.89 5.69 2.92
CA ILE A 112 -3.06 5.80 4.37
C ILE A 112 -2.44 7.11 4.88
N GLY A 113 -3.21 7.84 5.69
CA GLY A 113 -2.83 9.14 6.24
C GLY A 113 -3.08 10.33 5.31
N MET A 114 -3.68 10.15 4.13
CA MET A 114 -4.19 11.25 3.32
C MET A 114 -5.48 11.81 3.90
N ASN A 115 -5.66 13.12 3.75
CA ASN A 115 -6.91 13.80 4.10
C ASN A 115 -7.93 13.65 2.98
N VAL A 116 -9.18 13.41 3.36
CA VAL A 116 -10.29 13.22 2.43
C VAL A 116 -11.24 14.40 2.50
N TYR A 117 -11.59 14.92 1.35
CA TYR A 117 -12.50 16.04 1.18
C TYR A 117 -13.66 15.66 0.27
N ASN A 118 -14.86 16.11 0.59
CA ASN A 118 -15.95 16.07 -0.38
C ASN A 118 -15.64 17.03 -1.53
N TYR A 119 -15.86 16.60 -2.77
CA TYR A 119 -15.55 17.41 -3.95
C TYR A 119 -16.36 18.72 -3.97
N PHE A 120 -17.65 18.64 -3.67
CA PHE A 120 -18.51 19.82 -3.60
C PHE A 120 -19.67 19.67 -2.57
N PRO A 121 -19.81 20.58 -1.61
CA PRO A 121 -18.84 21.65 -1.27
C PRO A 121 -17.52 21.05 -0.75
N HIS A 122 -16.41 21.73 -0.93
CA HIS A 122 -15.08 21.26 -0.51
C HIS A 122 -14.98 21.28 1.02
N THR A 123 -15.39 20.18 1.64
CA THR A 123 -15.43 20.02 3.10
C THR A 123 -14.60 18.84 3.53
N TYR A 124 -13.85 18.99 4.61
CA TYR A 124 -13.09 17.90 5.21
C TYR A 124 -14.03 16.82 5.75
N ILE A 125 -13.74 15.56 5.42
CA ILE A 125 -14.49 14.39 5.84
C ILE A 125 -13.74 13.64 6.93
N GLY A 126 -12.45 13.42 6.73
CA GLY A 126 -11.60 12.64 7.62
C GLY A 126 -10.25 12.30 7.01
N THR A 127 -9.53 11.41 7.65
CA THR A 127 -8.23 10.90 7.20
C THR A 127 -8.33 9.41 6.93
N VAL A 128 -7.69 8.94 5.86
CA VAL A 128 -7.61 7.50 5.57
C VAL A 128 -6.79 6.82 6.65
N VAL A 129 -7.37 5.85 7.33
CA VAL A 129 -6.71 5.07 8.39
C VAL A 129 -6.38 3.65 7.96
N ASP A 130 -7.06 3.14 6.92
CA ASP A 130 -6.81 1.80 6.39
C ASP A 130 -7.29 1.68 4.94
N VAL A 131 -6.78 0.69 4.22
CA VAL A 131 -7.23 0.31 2.86
C VAL A 131 -7.61 -1.15 2.87
N LEU A 132 -8.90 -1.43 2.70
CA LEU A 132 -9.46 -2.77 2.70
C LEU A 132 -9.53 -3.30 1.27
N SER A 133 -8.91 -4.44 1.00
CA SER A 133 -8.91 -5.06 -0.32
C SER A 133 -10.02 -6.11 -0.45
N TYR A 134 -10.92 -5.90 -1.40
CA TYR A 134 -11.97 -6.84 -1.77
C TYR A 134 -11.81 -7.28 -3.23
N PRO A 135 -12.38 -8.42 -3.64
CA PRO A 135 -12.22 -8.94 -5.01
C PRO A 135 -12.64 -7.95 -6.11
N ALA A 136 -13.66 -7.12 -5.87
CA ALA A 136 -14.18 -6.18 -6.86
C ALA A 136 -13.44 -4.84 -6.87
N HIS A 137 -13.10 -4.30 -5.71
CA HIS A 137 -12.45 -3.00 -5.54
C HIS A 137 -11.91 -2.84 -4.11
N LYS A 138 -11.05 -1.86 -3.91
CA LYS A 138 -10.59 -1.47 -2.57
C LYS A 138 -11.61 -0.51 -1.92
N LEU A 139 -11.63 -0.47 -0.60
CA LEU A 139 -12.35 0.51 0.20
C LEU A 139 -11.35 1.31 1.02
N TYR A 140 -11.47 2.62 1.03
CA TYR A 140 -10.74 3.48 1.95
C TYR A 140 -11.53 3.62 3.24
N LYS A 141 -10.97 3.15 4.36
CA LYS A 141 -11.52 3.40 5.69
C LYS A 141 -11.08 4.80 6.13
N VAL A 142 -12.02 5.72 6.19
CA VAL A 142 -11.79 7.13 6.48
C VAL A 142 -12.35 7.46 7.85
N LYS A 143 -11.47 7.85 8.76
CA LYS A 143 -11.86 8.28 10.11
C LYS A 143 -12.12 9.78 10.12
N GLY A 144 -13.37 10.15 10.26
CA GLY A 144 -13.82 11.53 10.52
C GLY A 144 -13.83 11.85 12.01
N GLU A 145 -14.39 13.01 12.37
CA GLU A 145 -14.48 13.48 13.75
C GLU A 145 -15.44 12.63 14.59
N GLU A 146 -16.63 12.38 14.05
CA GLU A 146 -17.70 11.65 14.76
C GLU A 146 -17.99 10.27 14.16
N LYS A 147 -17.63 10.05 12.91
CA LYS A 147 -18.01 8.86 12.14
C LYS A 147 -16.84 8.30 11.35
N THR A 148 -16.91 7.01 11.06
CA THR A 148 -16.05 6.33 10.12
C THR A 148 -16.79 6.08 8.81
N TYR A 149 -16.10 6.18 7.69
CA TYR A 149 -16.65 5.99 6.36
C TYR A 149 -15.88 4.89 5.62
N LEU A 150 -16.59 4.09 4.84
CA LEU A 150 -16.01 3.13 3.91
C LEU A 150 -16.27 3.62 2.49
N ILE A 151 -15.27 4.24 1.88
CA ILE A 151 -15.38 4.87 0.56
C ILE A 151 -14.79 3.94 -0.50
N PRO A 152 -15.59 3.50 -1.50
CA PRO A 152 -15.05 2.68 -2.58
C PRO A 152 -13.99 3.44 -3.38
N ALA A 153 -12.83 2.81 -3.58
CA ALA A 153 -11.72 3.38 -4.34
C ALA A 153 -11.95 3.22 -5.86
N VAL A 154 -13.11 3.68 -6.33
CA VAL A 154 -13.51 3.62 -7.74
C VAL A 154 -13.38 5.01 -8.34
N LYS A 155 -12.41 5.14 -9.25
CA LYS A 155 -12.14 6.41 -9.94
C LYS A 155 -13.35 6.85 -10.76
N ASP A 156 -13.56 8.16 -10.84
CA ASP A 156 -14.63 8.84 -11.59
C ASP A 156 -16.07 8.53 -11.09
N ILE A 157 -16.22 7.67 -10.08
CA ILE A 157 -17.50 7.41 -9.41
C ILE A 157 -17.46 7.98 -7.98
N PHE A 158 -16.53 7.50 -7.16
CA PHE A 158 -16.35 7.95 -5.78
C PHE A 158 -15.10 8.83 -5.63
N ILE A 159 -13.99 8.42 -6.24
CA ILE A 159 -12.73 9.17 -6.20
C ILE A 159 -12.68 10.09 -7.40
N THR A 160 -12.69 11.40 -7.16
CA THR A 160 -12.58 12.44 -8.20
C THR A 160 -11.13 12.73 -8.52
N ASP A 161 -10.30 12.86 -7.48
CA ASP A 161 -8.87 13.17 -7.61
C ASP A 161 -8.07 12.68 -6.41
N ILE A 162 -6.78 12.39 -6.65
CA ILE A 162 -5.80 12.07 -5.62
C ILE A 162 -4.57 12.92 -5.87
N ASP A 163 -4.36 13.92 -5.02
CA ASP A 163 -3.20 14.78 -5.05
C ASP A 163 -2.13 14.25 -4.08
N GLU A 164 -1.08 13.66 -4.66
CA GLU A 164 0.03 13.10 -3.87
C GLU A 164 0.88 14.17 -3.19
N GLU A 165 0.95 15.37 -3.76
CA GLU A 165 1.79 16.46 -3.25
C GLU A 165 1.15 17.09 -2.01
N SER A 166 -0.11 17.46 -2.10
CA SER A 166 -0.87 17.98 -0.96
C SER A 166 -1.35 16.90 0.00
N ARG A 167 -1.26 15.62 -0.38
CA ARG A 167 -1.76 14.48 0.38
C ARG A 167 -3.26 14.57 0.64
N GLU A 168 -4.01 14.89 -0.40
CA GLU A 168 -5.46 15.08 -0.37
C GLU A 168 -6.16 14.16 -1.37
N ILE A 169 -7.31 13.64 -0.97
CA ILE A 169 -8.22 12.85 -1.81
C ILE A 169 -9.54 13.59 -1.91
N SER A 170 -9.99 13.88 -3.12
CA SER A 170 -11.31 14.44 -3.38
C SER A 170 -12.29 13.33 -3.74
N VAL A 171 -13.45 13.30 -3.07
CA VAL A 171 -14.45 12.26 -3.24
C VAL A 171 -15.84 12.83 -3.46
N HIS A 172 -16.70 12.07 -4.14
CA HIS A 172 -18.14 12.27 -4.14
C HIS A 172 -18.76 11.48 -2.99
N MET A 173 -19.19 12.18 -1.95
CA MET A 173 -19.92 11.55 -0.85
C MET A 173 -21.39 11.29 -1.23
N ILE A 174 -21.83 10.08 -0.93
CA ILE A 174 -23.25 9.69 -1.03
C ILE A 174 -23.72 9.18 0.33
N GLU A 175 -25.01 9.16 0.55
CA GLU A 175 -25.60 8.56 1.75
C GLU A 175 -25.31 7.05 1.83
N GLY A 176 -25.07 6.53 3.03
CA GLY A 176 -24.85 5.09 3.28
C GLY A 176 -23.41 4.64 3.23
N LEU A 177 -22.42 5.54 3.13
CA LEU A 177 -21.00 5.20 3.26
C LEU A 177 -20.49 5.18 4.72
N GLU A 178 -21.37 5.55 5.66
CA GLU A 178 -21.06 5.57 7.09
C GLU A 178 -21.03 4.14 7.65
N THR A 179 -20.14 3.88 8.59
CA THR A 179 -20.07 2.62 9.34
C THR A 179 -19.90 2.90 10.83
N ASP A 180 -20.47 2.04 11.66
CA ASP A 180 -20.31 2.07 13.12
C ASP A 180 -19.06 1.31 13.58
N GLU A 181 -18.26 0.77 12.66
CA GLU A 181 -17.02 0.06 12.99
C GLU A 181 -15.87 1.03 13.25
N ASP A 182 -15.36 1.01 14.48
CA ASP A 182 -14.16 1.73 14.92
C ASP A 182 -12.85 1.11 14.38
#